data_ffff20672b858f8bfe009529fc83fc21
#
_entry.id   ffff20672b858f8bfe009529fc83fc21
#
_cell.length_a   1.000
_cell.length_b   1.000
_cell.length_c   1.000
_cell.angle_alpha   90.00
_cell.angle_beta   90.00
_cell.angle_gamma   90.00
#
_symmetry.space_group_name_H-M   'P 1'
#
loop_
_entity.id
_entity.type
_entity.pdbx_description
1 polymer ?
#
loop_
_entity_poly.entity_id
_entity_poly.type
_entity_poly.pdbx_seq_one_letter_code
_entity_poly.pdbx_strand_id
1 'polypeptide(L)'
;MKKLSFTFALIFLSNIAFAENAMQLQISHFSSGNLDQWKSKKFSGKTDYQIIQLNNTQVLKADSRSAASGLFKEQRIDLRKTPFLNWRWRIDNRLEKNNEQSKSGDDYSARVYVVINGGWAFWKTKAINYVWASNTAKGSRWPNAFAGKNAMMIAVRSSEDKTHIWYQEKRNIMQDLKQHFGEGIHAIDAVALMTDTDNAQGTAIAYYSDIYFSAQ
;
A
#
# COMPACT_ATOMS: atom_id res chain seq x y z
N MET A 1 -36.96 -68.11 20.20
CA MET A 1 -36.63 -67.12 19.15
C MET A 1 -35.93 -65.93 19.82
N LYS A 2 -34.62 -65.87 19.69
CA LYS A 2 -33.82 -64.75 20.27
C LYS A 2 -33.63 -63.66 19.18
N LYS A 3 -34.15 -62.43 19.45
CA LYS A 3 -33.91 -61.25 18.58
C LYS A 3 -32.57 -60.69 18.87
N LEU A 4 -31.71 -60.60 17.84
CA LEU A 4 -30.41 -59.96 17.88
C LEU A 4 -30.60 -58.49 17.45
N SER A 5 -30.41 -57.54 18.36
CA SER A 5 -30.40 -56.09 18.05
C SER A 5 -29.00 -55.68 17.65
N PHE A 6 -28.84 -55.22 16.42
CA PHE A 6 -27.61 -54.61 15.92
C PHE A 6 -27.67 -53.09 16.18
N THR A 7 -26.78 -52.59 17.05
CA THR A 7 -26.62 -51.16 17.28
C THR A 7 -25.54 -50.63 16.33
N PHE A 8 -25.94 -49.77 15.39
CA PHE A 8 -25.01 -49.10 14.47
C PHE A 8 -24.44 -47.88 15.19
N ALA A 9 -23.15 -47.91 15.49
CA ALA A 9 -22.43 -46.73 16.03
C ALA A 9 -21.99 -45.85 14.87
N LEU A 10 -22.58 -44.67 14.73
CA LEU A 10 -22.16 -43.62 13.78
C LEU A 10 -20.92 -42.91 14.34
N ILE A 11 -19.77 -43.17 13.75
CA ILE A 11 -18.53 -42.44 14.07
C ILE A 11 -18.54 -41.11 13.29
N PHE A 12 -18.77 -40.01 13.98
CA PHE A 12 -18.58 -38.66 13.43
C PHE A 12 -17.06 -38.35 13.39
N LEU A 13 -16.46 -38.43 12.23
CA LEU A 13 -15.13 -37.87 11.99
C LEU A 13 -15.25 -36.34 11.89
N SER A 14 -14.92 -35.64 12.95
CA SER A 14 -14.76 -34.21 12.93
C SER A 14 -13.45 -33.86 12.20
N ASN A 15 -13.56 -33.33 10.99
CA ASN A 15 -12.44 -32.70 10.28
C ASN A 15 -12.07 -31.43 11.03
N ILE A 16 -11.03 -31.47 11.84
CA ILE A 16 -10.38 -30.27 12.40
C ILE A 16 -9.54 -29.70 11.26
N ALA A 17 -10.08 -28.70 10.56
CA ALA A 17 -9.31 -27.89 9.63
C ALA A 17 -8.34 -27.04 10.47
N PHE A 18 -7.06 -27.42 10.48
CA PHE A 18 -6.01 -26.53 10.95
C PHE A 18 -5.93 -25.34 10.00
N ALA A 19 -6.38 -24.17 10.45
CA ALA A 19 -6.08 -22.92 9.76
C ALA A 19 -4.56 -22.74 9.84
N GLU A 20 -3.88 -23.01 8.71
CA GLU A 20 -2.47 -22.70 8.56
C GLU A 20 -2.33 -21.19 8.77
N ASN A 21 -1.64 -20.78 9.83
CA ASN A 21 -1.38 -19.37 10.11
C ASN A 21 -0.53 -18.84 8.95
N ALA A 22 -1.18 -18.23 7.97
CA ALA A 22 -0.51 -17.66 6.81
C ALA A 22 0.53 -16.64 7.32
N MET A 23 1.78 -16.82 6.89
CA MET A 23 2.91 -15.97 7.29
C MET A 23 2.59 -14.51 6.99
N GLN A 24 2.56 -13.66 8.01
CA GLN A 24 2.38 -12.22 7.90
C GLN A 24 3.62 -11.49 8.44
N LEU A 25 4.03 -10.44 7.76
CA LEU A 25 5.09 -9.54 8.16
C LEU A 25 4.53 -8.13 8.33
N GLN A 26 4.37 -7.70 9.56
CA GLN A 26 3.84 -6.37 9.88
C GLN A 26 4.85 -5.28 9.57
N ILE A 27 4.43 -4.26 8.83
CA ILE A 27 5.24 -3.10 8.45
C ILE A 27 4.91 -1.90 9.31
N SER A 28 3.63 -1.61 9.51
CA SER A 28 3.20 -0.51 10.37
C SER A 28 2.32 -0.99 11.51
N HIS A 29 2.28 -0.20 12.58
CA HIS A 29 1.47 -0.41 13.78
C HIS A 29 0.65 0.84 14.09
N PHE A 30 0.05 1.47 13.06
CA PHE A 30 -0.74 2.70 13.22
C PHE A 30 -1.96 2.47 14.11
N SER A 31 -2.55 1.26 14.06
CA SER A 31 -3.68 0.87 14.91
C SER A 31 -3.34 0.82 16.40
N SER A 32 -2.07 0.72 16.77
CA SER A 32 -1.59 0.81 18.15
C SER A 32 -0.93 2.16 18.48
N GLY A 33 -1.08 3.16 17.63
CA GLY A 33 -0.55 4.49 17.85
C GLY A 33 0.95 4.64 17.60
N ASN A 34 1.58 3.69 16.91
CA ASN A 34 3.01 3.62 16.80
C ASN A 34 3.50 4.01 15.40
N LEU A 35 4.40 5.01 15.36
CA LEU A 35 5.15 5.46 14.17
C LEU A 35 6.64 5.11 14.24
N ASP A 36 7.06 4.25 15.17
CA ASP A 36 8.47 3.89 15.32
C ASP A 36 9.05 3.34 14.03
N GLN A 37 10.30 3.74 13.76
CA GLN A 37 11.05 3.40 12.55
C GLN A 37 10.52 4.03 11.26
N TRP A 38 9.40 4.80 11.29
CA TRP A 38 8.99 5.60 10.16
C TRP A 38 9.75 6.93 10.15
N LYS A 39 10.45 7.17 9.06
CA LYS A 39 11.24 8.39 8.83
C LYS A 39 10.52 9.29 7.86
N SER A 40 10.62 10.61 8.04
CA SER A 40 10.06 11.57 7.09
C SER A 40 11.08 11.93 6.01
N LYS A 41 10.61 12.00 4.75
CA LYS A 41 11.36 12.55 3.62
C LYS A 41 10.60 13.75 3.06
N LYS A 42 11.23 14.92 3.11
CA LYS A 42 10.69 16.16 2.57
C LYS A 42 11.18 16.35 1.13
N PHE A 43 10.26 16.75 0.25
CA PHE A 43 10.54 17.16 -1.13
C PHE A 43 10.22 18.64 -1.32
N SER A 44 9.00 19.08 -0.99
CA SER A 44 8.55 20.47 -1.05
C SER A 44 7.56 20.71 0.09
N GLY A 45 7.79 21.68 0.96
CA GLY A 45 6.92 21.88 2.13
C GLY A 45 6.90 20.67 3.08
N LYS A 46 5.82 20.46 3.80
CA LYS A 46 5.62 19.34 4.73
C LYS A 46 4.16 18.97 4.81
N THR A 47 3.84 17.73 4.45
CA THR A 47 2.57 17.10 4.78
C THR A 47 2.53 16.77 6.26
N ASP A 48 1.44 17.08 6.94
CA ASP A 48 1.26 16.75 8.35
C ASP A 48 0.76 15.30 8.50
N TYR A 49 1.53 14.50 9.25
CA TYR A 49 1.24 13.10 9.54
C TYR A 49 0.99 12.91 11.02
N GLN A 50 -0.20 12.46 11.38
CA GLN A 50 -0.61 12.26 12.77
C GLN A 50 -1.37 10.95 12.95
N ILE A 51 -1.12 10.24 14.05
CA ILE A 51 -2.01 9.16 14.49
C ILE A 51 -3.24 9.81 15.11
N ILE A 52 -4.40 9.45 14.61
CA ILE A 52 -5.68 9.93 15.14
C ILE A 52 -6.63 8.77 15.42
N GLN A 53 -7.59 8.99 16.32
CA GLN A 53 -8.71 8.08 16.52
C GLN A 53 -9.79 8.35 15.45
N LEU A 54 -10.16 7.34 14.69
CA LEU A 54 -11.23 7.40 13.70
C LEU A 54 -12.11 6.15 13.83
N ASN A 55 -13.40 6.35 14.19
CA ASN A 55 -14.34 5.23 14.36
C ASN A 55 -13.80 4.10 15.25
N ASN A 56 -13.33 4.43 16.44
CA ASN A 56 -12.75 3.51 17.44
C ASN A 56 -11.47 2.76 17.01
N THR A 57 -10.84 3.19 15.93
CA THR A 57 -9.55 2.62 15.47
C THR A 57 -8.54 3.75 15.29
N GLN A 58 -7.31 3.55 15.72
CA GLN A 58 -6.23 4.47 15.42
C GLN A 58 -5.76 4.26 13.98
N VAL A 59 -5.51 5.36 13.27
CA VAL A 59 -5.07 5.39 11.89
C VAL A 59 -4.08 6.53 11.68
N LEU A 60 -3.25 6.42 10.67
CA LEU A 60 -2.39 7.52 10.23
C LEU A 60 -3.21 8.46 9.34
N LYS A 61 -3.39 9.71 9.75
CA LYS A 61 -3.90 10.82 8.93
C LYS A 61 -2.73 11.52 8.26
N ALA A 62 -2.87 11.83 6.97
CA ALA A 62 -2.01 12.72 6.20
C ALA A 62 -2.83 13.93 5.75
N ASP A 63 -2.37 15.14 6.07
CA ASP A 63 -2.98 16.42 5.65
C ASP A 63 -1.92 17.21 4.86
N SER A 64 -2.07 17.27 3.55
CA SER A 64 -1.16 17.96 2.64
C SER A 64 -1.79 19.24 2.13
N ARG A 65 -1.03 20.35 2.14
CA ARG A 65 -1.44 21.68 1.67
C ARG A 65 -0.32 22.30 0.87
N SER A 66 -0.41 22.24 -0.45
CA SER A 66 0.64 22.69 -1.38
C SER A 66 2.02 22.17 -0.95
N ALA A 67 2.09 20.90 -0.59
CA ALA A 67 3.27 20.28 0.01
C ALA A 67 3.50 18.86 -0.49
N ALA A 68 4.76 18.42 -0.46
CA ALA A 68 5.18 17.06 -0.75
C ALA A 68 6.18 16.59 0.31
N SER A 69 5.75 15.66 1.15
CA SER A 69 6.63 14.87 2.00
C SER A 69 6.01 13.49 2.21
N GLY A 70 6.84 12.48 2.39
CA GLY A 70 6.39 11.13 2.65
C GLY A 70 6.96 10.57 3.94
N LEU A 71 6.36 9.49 4.39
CA LEU A 71 6.91 8.61 5.42
C LEU A 71 7.45 7.34 4.76
N PHE A 72 8.59 6.85 5.22
CA PHE A 72 9.17 5.60 4.75
C PHE A 72 9.76 4.80 5.91
N LYS A 73 9.70 3.48 5.76
CA LYS A 73 10.32 2.53 6.66
C LYS A 73 11.28 1.65 5.87
N GLU A 74 12.55 1.66 6.25
CA GLU A 74 13.58 0.78 5.71
C GLU A 74 13.44 -0.59 6.36
N GLN A 75 13.09 -1.57 5.57
CA GLN A 75 12.96 -2.96 5.97
C GLN A 75 13.09 -3.84 4.73
N ARG A 76 14.11 -4.70 4.71
CA ARG A 76 14.27 -5.66 3.62
C ARG A 76 13.23 -6.78 3.73
N ILE A 77 12.50 -7.03 2.65
CA ILE A 77 11.41 -8.00 2.59
C ILE A 77 11.68 -8.99 1.46
N ASP A 78 11.75 -10.29 1.81
CA ASP A 78 11.89 -11.38 0.83
C ASP A 78 10.51 -11.72 0.25
N LEU A 79 10.29 -11.30 -0.99
CA LEU A 79 9.03 -11.48 -1.71
C LEU A 79 8.74 -12.95 -2.10
N ARG A 80 9.71 -13.86 -1.99
CA ARG A 80 9.47 -15.30 -2.17
C ARG A 80 8.70 -15.89 -1.00
N LYS A 81 8.79 -15.26 0.19
CA LYS A 81 8.08 -15.67 1.41
C LYS A 81 6.75 -14.95 1.57
N THR A 82 6.74 -13.64 1.34
CA THR A 82 5.56 -12.77 1.53
C THR A 82 5.41 -11.82 0.34
N PRO A 83 4.90 -12.28 -0.81
CA PRO A 83 4.80 -11.47 -2.02
C PRO A 83 3.67 -10.43 -2.00
N PHE A 84 2.69 -10.59 -1.10
CA PHE A 84 1.50 -9.75 -1.13
C PHE A 84 1.60 -8.61 -0.14
N LEU A 85 1.65 -7.36 -0.63
CA LEU A 85 1.48 -6.14 0.15
C LEU A 85 -0.01 -5.90 0.37
N ASN A 86 -0.39 -5.69 1.61
CA ASN A 86 -1.76 -5.41 2.03
C ASN A 86 -1.82 -4.08 2.77
N TRP A 87 -2.83 -3.25 2.45
CA TRP A 87 -3.11 -2.00 3.17
C TRP A 87 -4.58 -1.62 3.02
N ARG A 88 -5.02 -0.70 3.86
CA ARG A 88 -6.30 -0.01 3.69
C ARG A 88 -6.06 1.48 3.72
N TRP A 89 -6.80 2.19 2.90
CA TRP A 89 -6.76 3.63 2.84
C TRP A 89 -8.13 4.23 2.57
N ARG A 90 -8.23 5.49 2.85
CA ARG A 90 -9.39 6.33 2.60
C ARG A 90 -8.90 7.72 2.25
N ILE A 91 -9.57 8.41 1.36
CA ILE A 91 -9.37 9.84 1.11
C ILE A 91 -10.65 10.62 1.45
N ASP A 92 -10.50 11.87 1.88
CA ASP A 92 -11.65 12.76 2.09
C ASP A 92 -11.94 13.61 0.84
N ASN A 93 -10.94 13.87 0.01
CA ASN A 93 -11.09 14.60 -1.23
C ASN A 93 -10.15 14.12 -2.33
N ARG A 94 -10.55 14.35 -3.58
CA ARG A 94 -9.73 14.15 -4.76
C ARG A 94 -9.01 15.44 -5.14
N LEU A 95 -7.93 15.30 -5.90
CA LEU A 95 -7.28 16.43 -6.57
C LEU A 95 -7.91 16.59 -7.94
N GLU A 96 -8.58 17.71 -8.15
CA GLU A 96 -9.26 17.99 -9.42
C GLU A 96 -8.27 18.57 -10.44
N LYS A 97 -8.52 18.25 -11.74
CA LYS A 97 -7.90 18.90 -12.91
C LYS A 97 -6.38 18.79 -13.06
N ASN A 98 -5.70 17.89 -12.36
CA ASN A 98 -4.28 17.65 -12.59
C ASN A 98 -4.04 16.57 -13.67
N ASN A 99 -3.04 16.79 -14.51
CA ASN A 99 -2.53 15.75 -15.41
C ASN A 99 -1.43 14.98 -14.68
N GLU A 100 -1.81 13.87 -14.05
CA GLU A 100 -0.95 13.04 -13.19
C GLU A 100 0.26 12.45 -13.94
N GLN A 101 0.26 12.47 -15.27
CA GLN A 101 1.36 12.00 -16.10
C GLN A 101 2.35 13.11 -16.48
N SER A 102 2.09 14.34 -16.03
CA SER A 102 2.98 15.48 -16.21
C SER A 102 3.59 15.95 -14.88
N LYS A 103 4.74 16.63 -14.93
CA LYS A 103 5.38 17.18 -13.73
C LYS A 103 4.51 18.17 -12.96
N SER A 104 3.70 18.95 -13.67
CA SER A 104 2.81 19.94 -13.06
C SER A 104 1.56 19.34 -12.42
N GLY A 105 1.33 18.05 -12.58
CA GLY A 105 0.18 17.34 -12.03
C GLY A 105 0.53 16.05 -11.32
N ASP A 106 1.80 15.77 -10.98
CA ASP A 106 2.25 14.55 -10.29
C ASP A 106 1.89 14.58 -8.78
N ASP A 107 0.64 14.91 -8.49
CA ASP A 107 0.07 14.98 -7.15
C ASP A 107 -0.96 13.87 -6.94
N TYR A 108 -1.00 13.29 -5.74
CA TYR A 108 -1.92 12.21 -5.40
C TYR A 108 -2.47 12.36 -3.99
N SER A 109 -3.79 12.20 -3.86
CA SER A 109 -4.43 12.20 -2.53
C SER A 109 -3.89 11.10 -1.63
N ALA A 110 -3.52 9.94 -2.19
CA ALA A 110 -2.87 8.87 -1.45
C ALA A 110 -1.97 8.04 -2.36
N ARG A 111 -0.79 7.70 -1.86
CA ARG A 111 0.10 6.71 -2.48
C ARG A 111 0.79 5.83 -1.43
N VAL A 112 0.92 4.54 -1.76
CA VAL A 112 1.76 3.57 -1.05
C VAL A 112 2.74 3.01 -2.06
N TYR A 113 4.01 2.91 -1.70
CA TYR A 113 5.01 2.45 -2.63
C TYR A 113 6.10 1.59 -2.00
N VAL A 114 6.68 0.74 -2.81
CA VAL A 114 7.80 -0.13 -2.47
C VAL A 114 9.04 0.33 -3.21
N VAL A 115 10.19 0.23 -2.56
CA VAL A 115 11.47 0.73 -3.08
C VAL A 115 12.50 -0.40 -3.09
N ILE A 116 13.21 -0.51 -4.21
CA ILE A 116 14.42 -1.30 -4.36
C ILE A 116 15.58 -0.31 -4.41
N ASN A 117 16.43 -0.34 -3.40
CA ASN A 117 17.55 0.58 -3.28
C ASN A 117 18.64 0.22 -4.30
N GLY A 118 19.09 1.19 -5.09
CA GLY A 118 20.20 1.05 -6.03
C GLY A 118 21.58 0.95 -5.37
N GLY A 119 21.66 1.03 -4.06
CA GLY A 119 22.92 1.03 -3.31
C GLY A 119 23.83 2.21 -3.70
N TRP A 120 25.08 1.93 -4.01
CA TRP A 120 26.06 2.92 -4.50
C TRP A 120 25.61 3.63 -5.79
N ALA A 121 24.84 2.91 -6.61
CA ALA A 121 24.26 3.43 -7.83
C ALA A 121 22.83 3.93 -7.56
N PHE A 122 22.68 5.05 -6.81
CA PHE A 122 21.37 5.60 -6.42
C PHE A 122 20.43 5.83 -7.63
N TRP A 123 20.99 6.09 -8.82
CA TRP A 123 20.22 6.20 -10.08
C TRP A 123 19.60 4.87 -10.54
N LYS A 124 20.00 3.74 -9.94
CA LYS A 124 19.37 2.41 -10.15
C LYS A 124 18.25 2.13 -9.16
N THR A 125 17.96 3.03 -8.23
CA THR A 125 16.81 2.89 -7.33
C THR A 125 15.54 2.77 -8.15
N LYS A 126 14.74 1.74 -7.86
CA LYS A 126 13.46 1.47 -8.52
C LYS A 126 12.33 1.55 -7.52
N ALA A 127 11.14 1.95 -7.98
CA ALA A 127 9.95 1.99 -7.16
C ALA A 127 8.70 1.60 -7.95
N ILE A 128 7.74 0.97 -7.27
CA ILE A 128 6.36 0.88 -7.73
C ILE A 128 5.51 1.68 -6.77
N ASN A 129 4.75 2.62 -7.32
CA ASN A 129 3.83 3.49 -6.60
C ASN A 129 2.40 3.05 -6.90
N TYR A 130 1.68 2.60 -5.90
CA TYR A 130 0.24 2.38 -5.95
C TYR A 130 -0.44 3.69 -5.58
N VAL A 131 -1.23 4.24 -6.47
CA VAL A 131 -1.81 5.57 -6.31
C VAL A 131 -3.32 5.55 -6.33
N TRP A 132 -3.90 6.50 -5.59
CA TRP A 132 -5.26 6.93 -5.80
C TRP A 132 -5.24 8.05 -6.82
N ALA A 133 -5.51 7.70 -8.08
CA ALA A 133 -5.53 8.65 -9.17
C ALA A 133 -6.82 9.48 -9.15
N SER A 134 -6.75 10.73 -9.58
CA SER A 134 -7.90 11.62 -9.67
C SER A 134 -8.47 11.69 -11.08
N ASN A 135 -7.61 11.57 -12.11
CA ASN A 135 -8.02 11.69 -13.51
C ASN A 135 -7.62 10.49 -14.37
N THR A 136 -6.68 9.67 -13.92
CA THR A 136 -6.24 8.48 -14.64
C THR A 136 -7.09 7.28 -14.25
N ALA A 137 -7.54 6.50 -15.24
CA ALA A 137 -8.41 5.35 -15.03
C ALA A 137 -7.74 4.26 -14.18
N LYS A 138 -8.52 3.60 -13.32
CA LYS A 138 -8.09 2.47 -12.52
C LYS A 138 -7.49 1.36 -13.40
N GLY A 139 -6.36 0.78 -12.96
CA GLY A 139 -5.60 -0.22 -13.69
C GLY A 139 -4.55 0.36 -14.63
N SER A 140 -4.58 1.66 -14.92
CA SER A 140 -3.56 2.34 -15.75
C SER A 140 -2.19 2.30 -15.09
N ARG A 141 -1.15 2.31 -15.93
CA ARG A 141 0.26 2.25 -15.52
C ARG A 141 1.07 3.21 -16.35
N TRP A 142 1.92 4.00 -15.73
CA TRP A 142 2.77 4.98 -16.42
C TRP A 142 4.06 5.23 -15.66
N PRO A 143 5.13 5.67 -16.33
CA PRO A 143 6.34 6.09 -15.65
C PRO A 143 6.11 7.40 -14.89
N ASN A 144 6.70 7.52 -13.69
CA ASN A 144 6.62 8.75 -12.91
C ASN A 144 7.21 9.94 -13.69
N ALA A 145 6.58 11.10 -13.59
CA ALA A 145 6.96 12.29 -14.36
C ALA A 145 8.36 12.83 -14.04
N PHE A 146 8.90 12.56 -12.84
CA PHE A 146 10.21 13.00 -12.40
C PHE A 146 11.29 11.90 -12.51
N ALA A 147 10.95 10.69 -12.10
CA ALA A 147 11.89 9.55 -12.03
C ALA A 147 11.86 8.66 -13.29
N GLY A 148 10.95 8.93 -14.23
CA GLY A 148 10.82 8.15 -15.46
C GLY A 148 10.55 6.67 -15.17
N LYS A 149 11.11 5.79 -16.00
CA LYS A 149 10.91 4.33 -15.89
C LYS A 149 11.50 3.69 -14.63
N ASN A 150 12.27 4.42 -13.85
CA ASN A 150 12.76 3.93 -12.55
C ASN A 150 11.67 3.90 -11.47
N ALA A 151 10.61 4.68 -11.64
CA ALA A 151 9.45 4.65 -10.76
C ALA A 151 8.17 4.49 -11.58
N MET A 152 7.49 3.36 -11.39
CA MET A 152 6.24 3.09 -12.09
C MET A 152 5.04 3.44 -11.21
N MET A 153 4.08 4.12 -11.79
CA MET A 153 2.81 4.47 -11.18
C MET A 153 1.75 3.44 -11.60
N ILE A 154 0.93 2.99 -10.65
CA ILE A 154 -0.19 2.07 -10.90
C ILE A 154 -1.42 2.65 -10.21
N ALA A 155 -2.43 3.05 -10.99
CA ALA A 155 -3.71 3.50 -10.45
C ALA A 155 -4.48 2.29 -9.89
N VAL A 156 -4.52 2.11 -8.58
CA VAL A 156 -5.33 1.09 -7.92
C VAL A 156 -6.71 1.63 -7.52
N ARG A 157 -6.83 2.96 -7.43
CA ARG A 157 -8.08 3.70 -7.29
C ARG A 157 -8.12 4.87 -8.27
N SER A 158 -9.34 5.37 -8.57
CA SER A 158 -9.55 6.45 -9.52
C SER A 158 -10.67 7.40 -9.05
N SER A 159 -11.05 8.35 -9.90
CA SER A 159 -12.18 9.25 -9.67
C SER A 159 -13.53 8.53 -9.54
N GLU A 160 -13.65 7.30 -10.00
CA GLU A 160 -14.87 6.49 -9.89
C GLU A 160 -15.07 5.95 -8.47
N ASP A 161 -13.99 5.82 -7.70
CA ASP A 161 -14.06 5.34 -6.31
C ASP A 161 -14.54 6.47 -5.38
N LYS A 162 -15.47 6.18 -4.47
CA LYS A 162 -16.05 7.17 -3.55
C LYS A 162 -15.05 7.63 -2.50
N THR A 163 -15.06 8.92 -2.19
CA THR A 163 -14.36 9.48 -1.02
C THR A 163 -15.05 9.06 0.28
N HIS A 164 -14.38 9.21 1.42
CA HIS A 164 -14.87 8.85 2.76
C HIS A 164 -15.17 7.35 2.97
N ILE A 165 -14.76 6.49 2.04
CA ILE A 165 -14.89 5.04 2.12
C ILE A 165 -13.51 4.40 2.28
N TRP A 166 -13.41 3.43 3.18
CA TRP A 166 -12.23 2.60 3.34
C TRP A 166 -12.17 1.54 2.24
N TYR A 167 -11.07 1.51 1.50
CA TYR A 167 -10.78 0.47 0.53
C TYR A 167 -9.59 -0.36 0.99
N GLN A 168 -9.72 -1.67 0.82
CA GLN A 168 -8.65 -2.61 1.08
C GLN A 168 -7.98 -2.97 -0.23
N GLU A 169 -6.65 -2.95 -0.22
CA GLU A 169 -5.82 -3.33 -1.34
C GLU A 169 -4.96 -4.54 -0.98
N LYS A 170 -4.71 -5.37 -1.98
CA LYS A 170 -3.77 -6.49 -1.92
C LYS A 170 -3.07 -6.61 -3.26
N ARG A 171 -1.74 -6.47 -3.28
CA ARG A 171 -0.94 -6.48 -4.50
C ARG A 171 0.17 -7.51 -4.41
N ASN A 172 0.32 -8.33 -5.45
CA ASN A 172 1.48 -9.20 -5.59
C ASN A 172 2.67 -8.38 -6.11
N ILE A 173 3.54 -7.98 -5.19
CA ILE A 173 4.68 -7.10 -5.48
C ILE A 173 5.69 -7.77 -6.41
N MET A 174 5.95 -9.05 -6.22
CA MET A 174 6.90 -9.78 -7.07
C MET A 174 6.41 -9.81 -8.53
N GLN A 175 5.12 -9.99 -8.74
CA GLN A 175 4.51 -9.99 -10.06
C GLN A 175 4.54 -8.60 -10.72
N ASP A 176 4.22 -7.54 -9.95
CA ASP A 176 4.28 -6.17 -10.45
C ASP A 176 5.73 -5.75 -10.78
N LEU A 177 6.72 -6.12 -9.95
CA LEU A 177 8.14 -5.87 -10.23
C LEU A 177 8.62 -6.59 -11.48
N LYS A 178 8.28 -7.87 -11.64
CA LYS A 178 8.60 -8.66 -12.84
C LYS A 178 8.05 -7.99 -14.10
N GLN A 179 6.79 -7.55 -14.05
CA GLN A 179 6.14 -6.93 -15.21
C GLN A 179 6.80 -5.62 -15.65
N HIS A 180 7.32 -4.82 -14.71
CA HIS A 180 7.84 -3.49 -15.02
C HIS A 180 9.36 -3.43 -15.12
N PHE A 181 10.06 -4.27 -14.39
CA PHE A 181 11.52 -4.22 -14.29
C PHE A 181 12.21 -5.53 -14.72
N GLY A 182 11.44 -6.53 -15.14
CA GLY A 182 11.95 -7.84 -15.56
C GLY A 182 12.17 -8.80 -14.38
N GLU A 183 12.76 -9.95 -14.71
CA GLU A 183 13.05 -11.03 -13.76
C GLU A 183 14.19 -10.66 -12.78
N GLY A 184 14.30 -11.44 -11.72
CA GLY A 184 15.45 -11.40 -10.80
C GLY A 184 15.30 -10.48 -9.59
N ILE A 185 14.19 -9.72 -9.45
CA ILE A 185 13.94 -8.93 -8.25
C ILE A 185 13.08 -9.76 -7.29
N HIS A 186 13.67 -10.20 -6.19
CA HIS A 186 13.03 -11.07 -5.21
C HIS A 186 12.91 -10.43 -3.82
N ALA A 187 13.31 -9.16 -3.68
CA ALA A 187 13.21 -8.42 -2.44
C ALA A 187 12.98 -6.94 -2.70
N ILE A 188 12.39 -6.27 -1.73
CA ILE A 188 12.36 -4.81 -1.61
C ILE A 188 13.12 -4.38 -0.37
N ASP A 189 13.50 -3.11 -0.28
CA ASP A 189 14.34 -2.57 0.79
C ASP A 189 13.58 -1.56 1.67
N ALA A 190 12.46 -1.00 1.17
CA ALA A 190 11.63 -0.09 1.95
C ALA A 190 10.17 -0.10 1.47
N VAL A 191 9.29 0.29 2.39
CA VAL A 191 7.90 0.66 2.10
C VAL A 191 7.72 2.13 2.47
N ALA A 192 6.94 2.85 1.67
CA ALA A 192 6.67 4.25 1.93
C ALA A 192 5.22 4.60 1.61
N LEU A 193 4.77 5.72 2.15
CA LEU A 193 3.48 6.32 1.85
C LEU A 193 3.62 7.83 1.67
N MET A 194 2.73 8.43 0.90
CA MET A 194 2.76 9.85 0.62
C MET A 194 1.36 10.37 0.28
N THR A 195 1.11 11.59 0.68
CA THR A 195 0.00 12.43 0.23
C THR A 195 0.63 13.76 -0.16
N ASP A 196 0.51 14.14 -1.41
CA ASP A 196 1.23 15.29 -1.97
C ASP A 196 0.35 16.16 -2.86
N THR A 197 0.63 17.46 -2.83
CA THR A 197 -0.21 18.49 -3.46
C THR A 197 0.59 19.72 -3.87
N ASP A 198 1.91 19.58 -4.07
CA ASP A 198 2.80 20.71 -4.32
C ASP A 198 2.87 21.11 -5.80
N ASN A 199 2.60 20.20 -6.72
CA ASN A 199 2.69 20.49 -8.15
C ASN A 199 1.46 21.25 -8.66
N ALA A 200 0.25 20.86 -8.24
CA ALA A 200 -1.00 21.52 -8.60
C ALA A 200 -1.48 22.55 -7.54
N GLN A 201 -0.71 22.76 -6.47
CA GLN A 201 -1.02 23.71 -5.38
C GLN A 201 -2.38 23.44 -4.73
N GLY A 202 -2.65 22.17 -4.42
CA GLY A 202 -3.93 21.70 -3.86
C GLY A 202 -3.90 21.43 -2.36
N THR A 203 -4.98 20.77 -1.91
CA THR A 203 -5.07 20.18 -0.56
C THR A 203 -5.57 18.76 -0.66
N ALA A 204 -5.06 17.86 0.17
CA ALA A 204 -5.53 16.48 0.23
C ALA A 204 -5.47 15.94 1.66
N ILE A 205 -6.51 15.19 2.03
CA ILE A 205 -6.56 14.47 3.30
C ILE A 205 -6.73 12.97 3.00
N ALA A 206 -5.81 12.18 3.50
CA ALA A 206 -5.84 10.74 3.41
C ALA A 206 -5.65 10.07 4.77
N TYR A 207 -6.12 8.83 4.86
CA TYR A 207 -5.95 7.99 6.05
C TYR A 207 -5.43 6.63 5.62
N TYR A 208 -4.47 6.12 6.38
CA TYR A 208 -3.85 4.83 6.16
C TYR A 208 -4.01 3.97 7.41
N SER A 209 -4.47 2.73 7.23
CA SER A 209 -4.43 1.74 8.30
C SER A 209 -3.12 0.96 8.25
N ASP A 210 -3.00 -0.06 9.10
CA ASP A 210 -1.80 -0.89 9.12
C ASP A 210 -1.49 -1.51 7.76
N ILE A 211 -0.19 -1.54 7.46
CA ILE A 211 0.42 -2.09 6.25
C ILE A 211 1.16 -3.36 6.64
N TYR A 212 0.96 -4.44 5.90
CA TYR A 212 1.63 -5.71 6.14
C TYR A 212 1.85 -6.49 4.86
N PHE A 213 2.80 -7.42 4.89
CA PHE A 213 2.99 -8.41 3.84
C PHE A 213 2.44 -9.76 4.26
N SER A 214 1.96 -10.57 3.29
CA SER A 214 1.47 -11.92 3.52
C SER A 214 1.95 -12.90 2.45
N ALA A 215 1.97 -14.20 2.81
CA ALA A 215 2.31 -15.28 1.91
C ALA A 215 1.21 -15.55 0.86
N GLN A 216 -0.05 -15.27 1.23
CA GLN A 216 -1.24 -15.44 0.40
C GLN A 216 -2.28 -14.36 0.65
#